data_68e4103e6f22fbb1950aab213902fab6
#
_entry.id   68e4103e6f22fbb1950aab213902fab6
#
_cell.length_a   1.000
_cell.length_b   1.000
_cell.length_c   1.000
_cell.angle_alpha   90.00
_cell.angle_beta   90.00
_cell.angle_gamma   90.00
#
_symmetry.space_group_name_H-M   'P 1'
#
loop_
_entity.id
_entity.type
_entity.pdbx_description
1 polymer ?
#
loop_
_entity_poly.entity_id
_entity_poly.type
_entity_poly.pdbx_seq_one_letter_code
_entity_poly.pdbx_strand_id
1 'polypeptide(L)'
;MAAYSFWGRFFVWSLLVCCGNTLLATDYFLTIGGGYNPSGNQASLEANVVFFQQVLKEKHHGSMHHDIFFADGDDDKADLQVIAEKKTKKDLPASDVLAALHRRRGPQQLEYRNHRVPNTSGLLDPALIRGSIESTGKSSRPGDRLIVYVTAHGSQGPKEKPFNTTIDCWNEKKISAREFTRWLNELPSTMPVIMVMAQCYCGGFSHTIFQDLDEAKGLAIQPRVGFFAQQYNLPAAGCRPDIENDEEFSSYFWGAIAGRSRNGVAVEGSDIDRDSVVSFAEAYAHAVISGNTIDIPLRTSDVLLKTYSRLRIEDNESAPTQVAEESSPTKEGDEPAADPKPLPKPPALSGTLQSFVNRGRPVSARIVTELSKTLGFSLEDEAPRVITGYDELRRNPRNQGRGQRRRPGSGRRELLQEVTDKWPELGDEQHWEESALLKADNQEHLLNEIKALPSWKAYEQRLKQAEAGGQAAQQELREVKFRRLINTLEAILLEQNLPRIAKPEIVERYRQMIALEESSLDSAGSK
;
A
#
# COMPACT_ATOMS: atom_id res chain seq x y z
N MET A 1 61.44 -31.38 68.98
CA MET A 1 60.39 -31.92 68.13
C MET A 1 59.42 -30.77 67.79
N ALA A 2 59.52 -30.20 66.62
CA ALA A 2 58.77 -29.01 66.25
C ALA A 2 57.55 -29.44 65.40
N ALA A 3 56.35 -28.99 65.79
CA ALA A 3 55.11 -29.17 65.07
C ALA A 3 54.82 -27.88 64.32
N TYR A 4 54.82 -27.92 62.94
CA TYR A 4 54.40 -26.85 62.10
C TYR A 4 52.87 -26.94 61.90
N SER A 5 52.16 -25.89 62.23
CA SER A 5 50.75 -25.70 61.88
C SER A 5 50.62 -24.96 60.57
N PHE A 6 49.95 -25.57 59.58
CA PHE A 6 49.65 -25.03 58.26
C PHE A 6 48.27 -24.35 58.35
N TRP A 7 48.21 -23.03 58.16
CA TRP A 7 46.98 -22.26 57.98
C TRP A 7 46.66 -22.12 56.51
N GLY A 8 45.69 -22.88 56.04
CA GLY A 8 45.12 -22.73 54.69
C GLY A 8 44.14 -21.56 54.63
N ARG A 9 44.49 -20.54 53.86
CA ARG A 9 43.57 -19.45 53.51
C ARG A 9 42.66 -19.92 52.40
N PHE A 10 41.36 -20.12 52.69
CA PHE A 10 40.32 -20.26 51.67
C PHE A 10 39.99 -18.89 51.11
N PHE A 11 40.33 -18.65 49.83
CA PHE A 11 39.82 -17.54 49.02
C PHE A 11 38.45 -17.95 48.49
N VAL A 12 37.37 -17.41 49.05
CA VAL A 12 36.02 -17.51 48.46
C VAL A 12 35.93 -16.50 47.34
N TRP A 13 35.98 -16.98 46.11
CA TRP A 13 35.62 -16.20 44.93
C TRP A 13 34.08 -16.09 44.88
N SER A 14 33.54 -14.94 45.29
CA SER A 14 32.15 -14.58 45.02
C SER A 14 32.01 -14.28 43.52
N LEU A 15 31.49 -15.23 42.76
CA LEU A 15 30.96 -15.00 41.41
C LEU A 15 29.75 -14.09 41.57
N LEU A 16 29.92 -12.79 41.33
CA LEU A 16 28.83 -11.88 41.03
C LEU A 16 28.25 -12.30 39.66
N VAL A 17 27.22 -13.14 39.68
CA VAL A 17 26.35 -13.35 38.52
C VAL A 17 25.58 -12.05 38.35
N CYS A 18 26.10 -11.15 37.50
CA CYS A 18 25.29 -10.08 36.95
C CYS A 18 24.16 -10.73 36.13
N CYS A 19 23.02 -10.99 36.74
CA CYS A 19 21.78 -11.16 36.01
C CYS A 19 21.48 -9.82 35.31
N GLY A 20 22.11 -9.60 34.17
CA GLY A 20 21.65 -8.58 33.26
C GLY A 20 20.22 -8.96 32.88
N ASN A 21 19.23 -8.25 33.43
CA ASN A 21 17.89 -8.26 32.85
C ASN A 21 18.05 -7.86 31.39
N THR A 22 18.05 -8.82 30.47
CA THR A 22 17.84 -8.57 29.05
C THR A 22 16.41 -8.04 28.95
N LEU A 23 16.27 -6.72 29.05
CA LEU A 23 15.00 -6.08 28.73
C LEU A 23 14.69 -6.50 27.29
N LEU A 24 13.58 -7.21 27.11
CA LEU A 24 13.10 -7.59 25.79
C LEU A 24 12.88 -6.32 24.97
N ALA A 25 13.27 -6.36 23.70
CA ALA A 25 13.03 -5.27 22.77
C ALA A 25 11.52 -5.01 22.65
N THR A 26 11.16 -3.75 22.52
CA THR A 26 9.76 -3.30 22.41
C THR A 26 9.46 -2.90 20.98
N ASP A 27 8.35 -3.40 20.46
CA ASP A 27 7.81 -2.93 19.19
C ASP A 27 6.84 -1.77 19.44
N TYR A 28 7.12 -0.64 18.81
CA TYR A 28 6.23 0.52 18.77
C TYR A 28 5.40 0.45 17.49
N PHE A 29 4.08 0.38 17.64
CA PHE A 29 3.14 0.40 16.52
C PHE A 29 2.50 1.77 16.42
N LEU A 30 2.49 2.32 15.21
CA LEU A 30 1.80 3.55 14.87
C LEU A 30 0.80 3.25 13.76
N THR A 31 -0.49 3.28 14.07
CA THR A 31 -1.56 3.14 13.09
C THR A 31 -2.14 4.50 12.74
N ILE A 32 -2.16 4.81 11.45
CA ILE A 32 -2.72 6.02 10.85
C ILE A 32 -3.87 5.59 9.96
N GLY A 33 -5.11 5.82 10.38
CA GLY A 33 -6.29 5.30 9.70
C GLY A 33 -7.44 6.28 9.58
N GLY A 34 -8.39 5.95 8.70
CA GLY A 34 -9.60 6.73 8.51
C GLY A 34 -9.53 7.77 7.40
N GLY A 35 -10.61 8.52 7.25
CA GLY A 35 -10.80 9.53 6.22
C GLY A 35 -10.39 10.93 6.64
N TYR A 36 -10.51 11.87 5.69
CA TYR A 36 -10.18 13.28 5.87
C TYR A 36 -11.41 14.14 6.31
N ASN A 37 -12.60 13.58 6.17
CA ASN A 37 -13.89 14.10 6.64
C ASN A 37 -14.92 12.95 6.63
N PRO A 38 -16.16 13.13 7.11
CA PRO A 38 -17.14 12.04 7.16
C PRO A 38 -17.40 11.36 5.82
N SER A 39 -17.48 12.12 4.72
CA SER A 39 -17.73 11.56 3.37
C SER A 39 -16.54 10.77 2.82
N GLY A 40 -15.35 10.99 3.34
CA GLY A 40 -14.14 10.25 3.02
C GLY A 40 -13.77 9.17 4.04
N ASN A 41 -14.52 9.01 5.12
CA ASN A 41 -14.24 8.02 6.16
C ASN A 41 -15.11 6.77 5.96
N GLN A 42 -14.61 5.81 5.17
CA GLN A 42 -15.35 4.60 4.80
C GLN A 42 -15.16 3.47 5.81
N ALA A 43 -16.18 2.61 5.94
CA ALA A 43 -16.18 1.45 6.83
C ALA A 43 -15.04 0.47 6.57
N SER A 44 -14.53 0.38 5.34
CA SER A 44 -13.36 -0.45 5.02
C SER A 44 -12.10 0.00 5.76
N LEU A 45 -11.92 1.30 5.99
CA LEU A 45 -10.78 1.86 6.73
C LEU A 45 -10.85 1.47 8.22
N GLU A 46 -12.04 1.56 8.84
CA GLU A 46 -12.29 1.04 10.19
C GLU A 46 -11.99 -0.45 10.26
N ALA A 47 -12.56 -1.23 9.33
CA ALA A 47 -12.40 -2.69 9.31
C ALA A 47 -10.92 -3.11 9.18
N ASN A 48 -10.11 -2.35 8.44
CA ASN A 48 -8.67 -2.58 8.32
C ASN A 48 -7.94 -2.36 9.65
N VAL A 49 -8.22 -1.27 10.35
CA VAL A 49 -7.60 -0.98 11.65
C VAL A 49 -7.98 -2.03 12.68
N VAL A 50 -9.27 -2.37 12.76
CA VAL A 50 -9.76 -3.42 13.69
C VAL A 50 -9.13 -4.77 13.37
N PHE A 51 -9.02 -5.13 12.09
CA PHE A 51 -8.38 -6.37 11.68
C PHE A 51 -6.90 -6.38 12.07
N PHE A 52 -6.17 -5.29 11.84
CA PHE A 52 -4.77 -5.18 12.26
C PHE A 52 -4.59 -5.34 13.77
N GLN A 53 -5.46 -4.73 14.59
CA GLN A 53 -5.44 -4.92 16.04
C GLN A 53 -5.65 -6.40 16.43
N GLN A 54 -6.54 -7.11 15.71
CA GLN A 54 -6.71 -8.56 15.93
C GLN A 54 -5.45 -9.34 15.56
N VAL A 55 -4.81 -9.00 14.42
CA VAL A 55 -3.54 -9.63 14.01
C VAL A 55 -2.46 -9.43 15.07
N LEU A 56 -2.31 -8.21 15.59
CA LEU A 56 -1.36 -7.95 16.68
C LEU A 56 -1.66 -8.80 17.92
N LYS A 57 -2.92 -8.85 18.34
CA LYS A 57 -3.33 -9.64 19.50
C LYS A 57 -3.04 -11.14 19.34
N GLU A 58 -3.14 -11.67 18.12
CA GLU A 58 -3.00 -13.10 17.82
C GLU A 58 -1.56 -13.50 17.52
N LYS A 59 -0.75 -12.59 16.96
CA LYS A 59 0.55 -12.92 16.37
C LYS A 59 1.74 -12.19 16.97
N HIS A 60 1.52 -11.16 17.78
CA HIS A 60 2.58 -10.46 18.48
C HIS A 60 2.57 -10.85 19.95
N HIS A 61 3.67 -11.46 20.44
CA HIS A 61 3.77 -11.96 21.82
C HIS A 61 4.80 -11.18 22.65
N GLY A 62 5.52 -10.23 22.03
CA GLY A 62 6.51 -9.39 22.68
C GLY A 62 5.94 -8.20 23.43
N SER A 63 6.84 -7.36 23.98
CA SER A 63 6.46 -6.05 24.52
C SER A 63 6.06 -5.12 23.37
N MET A 64 4.93 -4.42 23.51
CA MET A 64 4.50 -3.46 22.49
C MET A 64 3.86 -2.21 23.08
N HIS A 65 3.99 -1.11 22.34
CA HIS A 65 3.21 0.11 22.51
C HIS A 65 2.48 0.38 21.19
N HIS A 66 1.19 0.75 21.24
CA HIS A 66 0.40 0.94 20.03
C HIS A 66 -0.39 2.24 20.08
N ASP A 67 0.02 3.23 19.30
CA ASP A 67 -0.73 4.46 19.07
C ASP A 67 -1.59 4.33 17.81
N ILE A 68 -2.87 4.74 17.93
CA ILE A 68 -3.86 4.67 16.87
C ILE A 68 -4.49 6.04 16.69
N PHE A 69 -4.25 6.67 15.53
CA PHE A 69 -4.91 7.91 15.13
C PHE A 69 -5.91 7.61 14.03
N PHE A 70 -7.21 7.82 14.32
CA PHE A 70 -8.29 7.46 13.39
C PHE A 70 -9.32 8.57 13.29
N ALA A 71 -9.61 8.99 12.05
CA ALA A 71 -10.67 9.94 11.70
C ALA A 71 -10.74 11.15 12.67
N ASP A 72 -11.89 11.39 13.33
CA ASP A 72 -12.10 12.46 14.31
C ASP A 72 -11.67 12.11 15.74
N GLY A 73 -11.12 10.90 15.97
CA GLY A 73 -10.71 10.43 17.29
C GLY A 73 -11.89 9.91 18.10
N ASP A 74 -11.99 10.30 19.37
CA ASP A 74 -13.04 9.84 20.28
C ASP A 74 -14.28 10.77 20.28
N ASP A 75 -14.56 11.49 19.19
CA ASP A 75 -15.76 12.32 19.05
C ASP A 75 -17.00 11.41 18.85
N ASP A 76 -18.09 11.70 19.54
CA ASP A 76 -19.33 10.92 19.46
C ASP A 76 -20.15 11.15 18.17
N LYS A 77 -19.66 11.96 17.25
CA LYS A 77 -20.38 12.29 16.01
C LYS A 77 -20.36 11.13 15.01
N ALA A 78 -21.35 11.14 14.12
CA ALA A 78 -21.43 10.19 13.02
C ALA A 78 -20.41 10.56 11.93
N ASP A 79 -19.22 10.02 12.03
CA ASP A 79 -18.07 10.30 11.19
C ASP A 79 -17.79 9.24 10.12
N LEU A 80 -18.34 8.02 10.29
CA LEU A 80 -18.05 6.87 9.45
C LEU A 80 -19.16 6.57 8.45
N GLN A 81 -18.82 6.54 7.17
CA GLN A 81 -19.71 6.18 6.09
C GLN A 81 -19.85 4.65 5.97
N VAL A 82 -21.05 4.13 6.08
CA VAL A 82 -21.39 2.71 5.98
C VAL A 82 -22.45 2.49 4.88
N ILE A 83 -22.55 1.26 4.39
CA ILE A 83 -23.69 0.86 3.56
C ILE A 83 -24.83 0.51 4.49
N ALA A 84 -25.97 1.15 4.30
CA ALA A 84 -27.20 0.79 5.00
C ALA A 84 -27.54 -0.69 4.75
N GLU A 85 -27.99 -1.40 5.79
CA GLU A 85 -28.46 -2.78 5.62
C GLU A 85 -29.48 -2.84 4.49
N LYS A 86 -29.26 -3.73 3.52
CA LYS A 86 -30.14 -3.94 2.38
C LYS A 86 -31.55 -4.24 2.90
N LYS A 87 -32.40 -3.24 2.97
CA LYS A 87 -33.84 -3.48 2.92
C LYS A 87 -34.05 -4.27 1.62
N THR A 88 -34.57 -5.46 1.77
CA THR A 88 -34.71 -6.47 0.70
C THR A 88 -35.02 -5.85 -0.66
N LYS A 89 -34.32 -6.29 -1.70
CA LYS A 89 -34.31 -5.83 -3.12
C LYS A 89 -35.69 -5.60 -3.77
N LYS A 90 -36.80 -5.70 -3.02
CA LYS A 90 -38.17 -5.63 -3.50
C LYS A 90 -38.70 -4.20 -3.63
N ASP A 91 -38.03 -3.18 -3.07
CA ASP A 91 -38.78 -1.98 -2.74
C ASP A 91 -38.41 -0.68 -3.47
N LEU A 92 -37.31 -0.59 -4.26
CA LEU A 92 -36.94 0.71 -4.84
C LEU A 92 -36.26 0.68 -6.24
N PRO A 93 -36.89 0.16 -7.31
CA PRO A 93 -36.24 0.07 -8.63
C PRO A 93 -35.97 1.45 -9.29
N ALA A 94 -36.77 2.47 -9.04
CA ALA A 94 -36.57 3.79 -9.64
C ALA A 94 -35.42 4.56 -8.97
N SER A 95 -35.29 4.46 -7.64
CA SER A 95 -34.20 5.09 -6.90
C SER A 95 -32.83 4.50 -7.27
N ASP A 96 -32.73 3.20 -7.56
CA ASP A 96 -31.49 2.59 -8.02
C ASP A 96 -31.05 3.12 -9.38
N VAL A 97 -32.01 3.33 -10.31
CA VAL A 97 -31.74 3.94 -11.61
C VAL A 97 -31.29 5.39 -11.46
N LEU A 98 -31.99 6.17 -10.64
CA LEU A 98 -31.64 7.58 -10.37
C LEU A 98 -30.23 7.69 -9.76
N ALA A 99 -29.92 6.86 -8.77
CA ALA A 99 -28.60 6.81 -8.16
C ALA A 99 -27.50 6.52 -9.19
N ALA A 100 -27.74 5.57 -10.07
CA ALA A 100 -26.80 5.26 -11.16
C ALA A 100 -26.67 6.42 -12.16
N LEU A 101 -27.74 7.14 -12.44
CA LEU A 101 -27.73 8.34 -13.29
C LEU A 101 -26.90 9.47 -12.67
N HIS A 102 -26.99 9.68 -11.36
CA HIS A 102 -26.19 10.66 -10.64
C HIS A 102 -24.75 10.20 -10.36
N ARG A 103 -24.33 9.00 -10.80
CA ARG A 103 -23.03 8.37 -10.50
C ARG A 103 -22.77 8.15 -9.01
N ARG A 104 -23.80 8.04 -8.23
CA ARG A 104 -23.72 7.73 -6.82
C ARG A 104 -24.33 6.36 -6.56
N ARG A 105 -23.91 5.72 -5.49
CA ARG A 105 -24.75 4.71 -4.86
C ARG A 105 -25.95 5.46 -4.30
N GLY A 106 -27.15 4.92 -4.44
CA GLY A 106 -28.37 5.63 -4.06
C GLY A 106 -28.32 6.15 -2.62
N PRO A 107 -28.94 7.31 -2.32
CA PRO A 107 -28.86 7.96 -1.02
C PRO A 107 -29.32 7.06 0.14
N GLN A 108 -30.17 6.09 -0.15
CA GLN A 108 -30.65 5.10 0.83
C GLN A 108 -29.64 3.96 1.11
N GLN A 109 -28.48 3.95 0.45
CA GLN A 109 -27.44 2.94 0.64
C GLN A 109 -26.28 3.42 1.51
N LEU A 110 -26.21 4.70 1.85
CA LEU A 110 -25.16 5.27 2.68
C LEU A 110 -25.77 5.85 3.96
N GLU A 111 -25.27 5.39 5.08
CA GLU A 111 -25.57 5.91 6.41
C GLU A 111 -24.28 6.36 7.07
N TYR A 112 -24.42 7.18 8.09
CA TYR A 112 -23.29 7.61 8.90
C TYR A 112 -23.51 7.15 10.34
N ARG A 113 -22.45 6.63 10.95
CA ARG A 113 -22.38 6.30 12.37
C ARG A 113 -21.05 6.73 12.94
N ASN A 114 -20.92 6.74 14.25
CA ASN A 114 -19.60 6.86 14.87
C ASN A 114 -18.78 5.59 14.59
N HIS A 115 -17.48 5.73 14.38
CA HIS A 115 -16.57 4.60 14.23
C HIS A 115 -16.49 3.77 15.52
N ARG A 116 -15.99 2.54 15.41
CA ARG A 116 -15.88 1.56 16.51
C ARG A 116 -14.44 1.04 16.65
N VAL A 117 -13.45 1.82 16.21
CA VAL A 117 -12.03 1.48 16.42
C VAL A 117 -11.73 1.55 17.90
N PRO A 118 -11.36 0.44 18.55
CA PRO A 118 -11.08 0.46 19.99
C PRO A 118 -9.71 1.08 20.27
N ASN A 119 -9.61 1.74 21.45
CA ASN A 119 -8.35 2.30 21.97
C ASN A 119 -7.66 3.30 21.03
N THR A 120 -8.42 4.19 20.43
CA THR A 120 -7.86 5.31 19.66
C THR A 120 -7.04 6.23 20.58
N SER A 121 -5.86 6.66 20.11
CA SER A 121 -4.99 7.61 20.82
C SER A 121 -5.35 9.06 20.48
N GLY A 122 -6.19 9.27 19.48
CA GLY A 122 -6.69 10.58 19.08
C GLY A 122 -7.12 10.67 17.63
N LEU A 123 -7.50 11.87 17.22
CA LEU A 123 -7.90 12.13 15.83
C LEU A 123 -6.70 12.02 14.88
N LEU A 124 -6.98 11.77 13.62
CA LEU A 124 -6.01 11.71 12.53
C LEU A 124 -5.47 13.13 12.24
N ASP A 125 -4.50 13.57 13.03
CA ASP A 125 -3.93 14.92 12.99
C ASP A 125 -2.40 14.88 12.87
N PRO A 126 -1.79 15.67 11.96
CA PRO A 126 -0.34 15.70 11.77
C PRO A 126 0.46 16.02 13.04
N ALA A 127 -0.03 16.92 13.90
CA ALA A 127 0.70 17.32 15.11
C ALA A 127 0.67 16.19 16.17
N LEU A 128 -0.45 15.48 16.30
CA LEU A 128 -0.57 14.34 17.22
C LEU A 128 0.31 13.17 16.77
N ILE A 129 0.31 12.86 15.46
CA ILE A 129 1.15 11.80 14.88
C ILE A 129 2.63 12.13 15.07
N ARG A 130 3.03 13.38 14.80
CA ARG A 130 4.39 13.84 15.07
C ARG A 130 4.76 13.67 16.54
N GLY A 131 3.88 14.11 17.45
CA GLY A 131 4.08 13.96 18.90
C GLY A 131 4.29 12.51 19.33
N SER A 132 3.55 11.55 18.75
CA SER A 132 3.74 10.11 18.98
C SER A 132 5.12 9.64 18.51
N ILE A 133 5.54 10.02 17.29
CA ILE A 133 6.88 9.67 16.77
C ILE A 133 7.99 10.25 17.66
N GLU A 134 7.88 11.51 18.10
CA GLU A 134 8.82 12.15 19.01
C GLU A 134 8.88 11.43 20.38
N SER A 135 7.72 11.06 20.93
CA SER A 135 7.62 10.30 22.19
C SER A 135 8.27 8.93 22.06
N THR A 136 8.00 8.24 20.96
CA THR A 136 8.64 6.95 20.63
C THR A 136 10.16 7.09 20.59
N GLY A 137 10.69 8.11 19.90
CA GLY A 137 12.12 8.36 19.85
C GLY A 137 12.77 8.61 21.21
N LYS A 138 12.07 9.30 22.13
CA LYS A 138 12.54 9.58 23.49
C LYS A 138 12.50 8.34 24.39
N SER A 139 11.55 7.44 24.17
CA SER A 139 11.30 6.26 25.01
C SER A 139 12.05 5.02 24.54
N SER A 140 12.44 4.98 23.27
CA SER A 140 13.04 3.81 22.63
C SER A 140 14.45 3.50 23.12
N ARG A 141 14.79 2.23 23.05
CA ARG A 141 16.08 1.64 23.46
C ARG A 141 16.70 0.88 22.29
N PRO A 142 18.00 0.58 22.33
CA PRO A 142 18.61 -0.29 21.34
C PRO A 142 17.89 -1.64 21.23
N GLY A 143 17.52 -2.02 20.01
CA GLY A 143 16.75 -3.24 19.72
C GLY A 143 15.27 -2.99 19.47
N ASP A 144 14.70 -1.86 19.91
CA ASP A 144 13.32 -1.50 19.64
C ASP A 144 13.11 -1.17 18.16
N ARG A 145 11.86 -1.38 17.67
CA ARG A 145 11.44 -1.09 16.28
C ARG A 145 10.21 -0.19 16.26
N LEU A 146 10.09 0.63 15.20
CA LEU A 146 8.84 1.32 14.88
C LEU A 146 8.19 0.64 13.67
N ILE A 147 6.95 0.21 13.82
CA ILE A 147 6.12 -0.38 12.76
C ILE A 147 4.95 0.56 12.49
N VAL A 148 4.93 1.14 11.29
CA VAL A 148 3.90 2.11 10.86
C VAL A 148 2.94 1.43 9.91
N TYR A 149 1.67 1.43 10.25
CA TYR A 149 0.60 0.99 9.37
C TYR A 149 -0.29 2.17 8.96
N VAL A 150 -0.47 2.37 7.64
CA VAL A 150 -1.31 3.43 7.10
C VAL A 150 -2.44 2.85 6.26
N THR A 151 -3.67 3.10 6.68
CA THR A 151 -4.91 2.79 5.95
C THR A 151 -5.82 4.01 5.97
N ALA A 152 -5.53 4.94 5.05
CA ALA A 152 -6.15 6.25 4.95
C ALA A 152 -6.31 6.65 3.48
N HIS A 153 -6.72 7.87 3.19
CA HIS A 153 -6.61 8.45 1.87
C HIS A 153 -5.21 9.03 1.62
N GLY A 154 -4.88 9.23 0.35
CA GLY A 154 -3.65 9.88 -0.06
C GLY A 154 -3.83 10.67 -1.34
N SER A 155 -3.05 11.73 -1.48
CA SER A 155 -3.05 12.61 -2.64
C SER A 155 -1.72 12.57 -3.39
N GLN A 156 -1.79 12.84 -4.69
CA GLN A 156 -0.62 12.89 -5.56
C GLN A 156 0.30 14.04 -5.18
N GLY A 157 1.60 13.83 -5.32
CA GLY A 157 2.58 14.91 -5.15
C GLY A 157 2.51 15.96 -6.28
N PRO A 158 3.03 17.17 -6.05
CA PRO A 158 3.09 18.20 -7.08
C PRO A 158 4.01 17.74 -8.22
N LYS A 159 3.76 18.26 -9.43
CA LYS A 159 4.46 17.85 -10.65
C LYS A 159 6.00 17.94 -10.53
N GLU A 160 6.49 18.99 -9.87
CA GLU A 160 7.92 19.25 -9.67
C GLU A 160 8.55 18.35 -8.58
N LYS A 161 7.72 17.73 -7.73
CA LYS A 161 8.14 16.84 -6.65
C LYS A 161 7.20 15.64 -6.56
N PRO A 162 7.17 14.77 -7.57
CA PRO A 162 6.13 13.75 -7.73
C PRO A 162 6.13 12.71 -6.60
N PHE A 163 7.26 12.48 -5.95
CA PHE A 163 7.35 11.56 -4.81
C PHE A 163 6.88 12.17 -3.49
N ASN A 164 6.64 13.50 -3.44
CA ASN A 164 6.13 14.15 -2.24
C ASN A 164 4.60 14.02 -2.15
N THR A 165 4.11 12.78 -2.18
CA THR A 165 2.70 12.42 -2.00
C THR A 165 2.26 12.58 -0.56
N THR A 166 0.97 12.41 -0.24
CA THR A 166 0.45 12.70 1.09
C THR A 166 -0.34 11.55 1.71
N ILE A 167 -0.41 11.58 3.03
CA ILE A 167 -1.49 10.97 3.82
C ILE A 167 -2.49 12.10 4.08
N ASP A 168 -3.75 11.89 3.72
CA ASP A 168 -4.81 12.87 3.92
C ASP A 168 -5.44 12.66 5.30
N CYS A 169 -5.34 13.67 6.16
CA CYS A 169 -5.73 13.63 7.56
C CYS A 169 -7.06 14.35 7.79
N TRP A 170 -7.67 14.13 8.97
CA TRP A 170 -8.93 14.75 9.35
C TRP A 170 -8.90 16.28 9.24
N ASN A 171 -10.06 16.88 8.97
CA ASN A 171 -10.19 18.30 8.65
C ASN A 171 -9.35 18.73 7.42
N GLU A 172 -9.20 17.82 6.45
CA GLU A 172 -8.48 18.06 5.19
C GLU A 172 -6.99 18.46 5.34
N LYS A 173 -6.43 18.20 6.54
CA LYS A 173 -4.99 18.32 6.77
C LYS A 173 -4.23 17.22 6.03
N LYS A 174 -2.93 17.39 5.87
CA LYS A 174 -2.09 16.45 5.12
C LYS A 174 -0.74 16.28 5.79
N ILE A 175 -0.19 15.08 5.67
CA ILE A 175 1.21 14.77 5.97
C ILE A 175 1.88 14.42 4.65
N SER A 176 2.80 15.25 4.21
CA SER A 176 3.59 14.95 3.01
C SER A 176 4.68 13.92 3.30
N ALA A 177 5.08 13.15 2.30
CA ALA A 177 6.17 12.18 2.43
C ALA A 177 7.47 12.85 2.92
N ARG A 178 7.73 14.10 2.54
CA ARG A 178 8.90 14.87 3.00
C ARG A 178 8.81 15.24 4.49
N GLU A 179 7.65 15.67 4.98
CA GLU A 179 7.44 15.96 6.40
C GLU A 179 7.58 14.69 7.22
N PHE A 180 6.95 13.61 6.78
CA PHE A 180 7.05 12.31 7.43
C PHE A 180 8.52 11.82 7.50
N THR A 181 9.28 11.96 6.40
CA THR A 181 10.71 11.64 6.36
C THR A 181 11.49 12.43 7.41
N ARG A 182 11.20 13.73 7.59
CA ARG A 182 11.87 14.56 8.60
C ARG A 182 11.55 14.09 10.02
N TRP A 183 10.31 13.72 10.29
CA TRP A 183 9.96 13.16 11.61
C TRP A 183 10.68 11.85 11.90
N LEU A 184 10.80 10.99 10.90
CA LEU A 184 11.59 9.76 11.03
C LEU A 184 13.09 10.04 11.25
N ASN A 185 13.64 11.14 10.70
CA ASN A 185 15.03 11.53 10.93
C ASN A 185 15.32 11.96 12.39
N GLU A 186 14.29 12.29 13.16
CA GLU A 186 14.39 12.66 14.58
C GLU A 186 14.47 11.43 15.50
N LEU A 187 14.14 10.24 14.99
CA LEU A 187 14.28 8.98 15.73
C LEU A 187 15.76 8.55 15.85
N PRO A 188 16.14 7.77 16.88
CA PRO A 188 17.48 7.21 16.97
C PRO A 188 17.89 6.46 15.69
N SER A 189 19.11 6.67 15.23
CA SER A 189 19.63 6.03 14.00
C SER A 189 19.69 4.50 14.10
N THR A 190 19.69 3.95 15.31
CA THR A 190 19.68 2.51 15.57
C THR A 190 18.27 1.90 15.61
N MET A 191 17.21 2.72 15.59
CA MET A 191 15.84 2.25 15.62
C MET A 191 15.33 1.99 14.20
N PRO A 192 15.15 0.74 13.76
CA PRO A 192 14.62 0.45 12.42
C PRO A 192 13.15 0.84 12.31
N VAL A 193 12.76 1.26 11.12
CA VAL A 193 11.37 1.59 10.79
C VAL A 193 10.86 0.66 9.70
N ILE A 194 9.71 0.04 9.95
CA ILE A 194 8.99 -0.83 9.01
C ILE A 194 7.66 -0.16 8.69
N MET A 195 7.33 0.01 7.42
CA MET A 195 6.12 0.69 6.98
C MET A 195 5.25 -0.24 6.13
N VAL A 196 3.95 -0.27 6.40
CA VAL A 196 2.94 -0.91 5.53
C VAL A 196 1.91 0.14 5.19
N MET A 197 1.83 0.55 3.92
CA MET A 197 1.02 1.69 3.51
C MET A 197 0.06 1.31 2.37
N ALA A 198 -1.23 1.52 2.59
CA ALA A 198 -2.30 1.13 1.68
C ALA A 198 -3.03 2.29 0.99
N GLN A 199 -2.70 3.55 1.30
CA GLN A 199 -3.34 4.72 0.70
C GLN A 199 -2.96 4.92 -0.77
N CYS A 200 -3.79 5.68 -1.48
CA CYS A 200 -3.49 6.11 -2.84
C CYS A 200 -2.14 6.82 -2.90
N TYR A 201 -1.37 6.60 -3.99
CA TYR A 201 -0.07 7.23 -4.22
C TYR A 201 1.01 6.93 -3.15
N CYS A 202 0.79 5.93 -2.30
CA CYS A 202 1.68 5.60 -1.18
C CYS A 202 3.14 5.32 -1.60
N GLY A 203 3.38 4.93 -2.85
CA GLY A 203 4.72 4.72 -3.38
C GLY A 203 5.65 5.94 -3.31
N GLY A 204 5.13 7.16 -3.11
CA GLY A 204 5.97 8.31 -2.82
C GLY A 204 6.74 8.16 -1.49
N PHE A 205 6.13 7.52 -0.50
CA PHE A 205 6.77 7.23 0.79
C PHE A 205 7.88 6.18 0.70
N SER A 206 7.97 5.42 -0.39
CA SER A 206 9.11 4.51 -0.58
C SER A 206 10.46 5.23 -0.71
N HIS A 207 10.45 6.52 -1.02
CA HIS A 207 11.62 7.39 -1.07
C HIS A 207 12.07 7.91 0.30
N THR A 208 11.38 7.58 1.40
CA THR A 208 11.82 7.89 2.78
C THR A 208 13.15 7.25 3.15
N ILE A 209 13.64 6.28 2.35
CA ILE A 209 14.99 5.71 2.50
C ILE A 209 16.10 6.74 2.19
N PHE A 210 15.79 7.84 1.51
CA PHE A 210 16.73 8.92 1.22
C PHE A 210 16.59 10.06 2.24
N GLN A 211 17.71 10.73 2.52
CA GLN A 211 17.69 11.92 3.38
C GLN A 211 16.79 12.99 2.77
N ASP A 212 15.87 13.54 3.57
CA ASP A 212 14.91 14.56 3.17
C ASP A 212 14.06 14.22 1.93
N LEU A 213 13.84 12.92 1.66
CA LEU A 213 13.14 12.44 0.46
C LEU A 213 13.86 12.82 -0.85
N ASP A 214 15.20 12.86 -0.84
CA ASP A 214 16.03 13.33 -1.94
C ASP A 214 17.16 12.33 -2.25
N GLU A 215 17.09 11.68 -3.41
CA GLU A 215 18.10 10.70 -3.85
C GLU A 215 19.51 11.29 -3.92
N ALA A 216 19.64 12.60 -4.25
CA ALA A 216 20.93 13.26 -4.34
C ALA A 216 21.63 13.41 -2.98
N LYS A 217 20.88 13.36 -1.88
CA LYS A 217 21.42 13.43 -0.51
C LYS A 217 21.88 12.06 0.01
N GLY A 218 21.66 10.99 -0.76
CA GLY A 218 21.99 9.63 -0.36
C GLY A 218 21.00 9.02 0.63
N LEU A 219 21.34 7.81 1.10
CA LEU A 219 20.46 7.05 2.00
C LEU A 219 20.40 7.67 3.40
N ALA A 220 19.23 7.59 4.02
CA ALA A 220 19.06 7.92 5.43
C ALA A 220 19.94 7.02 6.31
N ILE A 221 20.46 7.55 7.41
CA ILE A 221 21.32 6.78 8.34
C ILE A 221 20.52 5.65 8.98
N GLN A 222 19.30 5.95 9.40
CA GLN A 222 18.37 5.00 10.02
C GLN A 222 17.92 3.93 9.02
N PRO A 223 17.90 2.63 9.39
CA PRO A 223 17.34 1.57 8.57
C PRO A 223 15.83 1.73 8.40
N ARG A 224 15.37 1.79 7.15
CA ARG A 224 13.95 1.94 6.81
C ARG A 224 13.57 0.96 5.72
N VAL A 225 12.49 0.22 5.96
CA VAL A 225 11.85 -0.64 4.96
C VAL A 225 10.37 -0.34 4.89
N GLY A 226 9.75 -0.64 3.76
CA GLY A 226 8.33 -0.43 3.62
C GLY A 226 7.74 -1.21 2.44
N PHE A 227 6.46 -1.51 2.59
CA PHE A 227 5.61 -2.23 1.67
C PHE A 227 4.42 -1.32 1.31
N PHE A 228 4.31 -0.99 0.07
CA PHE A 228 3.37 0.02 -0.44
C PHE A 228 2.41 -0.63 -1.43
N ALA A 229 1.12 -0.37 -1.25
CA ALA A 229 0.08 -0.92 -2.13
C ALA A 229 0.25 -0.49 -3.58
N GLN A 230 0.67 0.77 -3.81
CA GLN A 230 0.60 1.37 -5.13
C GLN A 230 1.77 2.33 -5.38
N GLN A 231 2.06 2.55 -6.65
CA GLN A 231 3.09 3.50 -7.08
C GLN A 231 2.69 4.96 -6.79
N TYR A 232 3.68 5.87 -6.75
CA TYR A 232 3.49 7.29 -6.40
C TYR A 232 2.52 8.06 -7.31
N ASN A 233 2.27 7.57 -8.52
CA ASN A 233 1.46 8.24 -9.55
C ASN A 233 0.12 7.54 -9.84
N LEU A 234 -0.24 6.51 -9.07
CA LEU A 234 -1.45 5.71 -9.27
C LEU A 234 -2.31 5.65 -7.99
N PRO A 235 -3.64 5.68 -8.14
CA PRO A 235 -4.55 5.46 -7.02
C PRO A 235 -4.56 3.98 -6.62
N ALA A 236 -4.64 3.70 -5.33
CA ALA A 236 -4.81 2.35 -4.79
C ALA A 236 -6.30 1.92 -4.81
N ALA A 237 -6.53 0.61 -4.72
CA ALA A 237 -7.85 0.06 -4.46
C ALA A 237 -8.26 0.31 -3.00
N GLY A 238 -9.53 0.24 -2.71
CA GLY A 238 -9.97 -0.04 -1.34
C GLY A 238 -10.73 1.04 -0.60
N CYS A 239 -10.71 2.31 -0.91
CA CYS A 239 -11.52 3.30 -0.20
C CYS A 239 -13.01 3.21 -0.60
N ARG A 240 -13.71 2.17 -0.13
CA ARG A 240 -15.14 1.97 -0.38
C ARG A 240 -15.91 1.87 0.95
N PRO A 241 -17.15 2.37 1.04
CA PRO A 241 -17.97 2.26 2.23
C PRO A 241 -18.52 0.83 2.47
N ASP A 242 -17.89 -0.19 1.92
CA ASP A 242 -18.27 -1.59 1.98
C ASP A 242 -17.37 -2.32 2.99
N ILE A 243 -17.93 -2.72 4.12
CA ILE A 243 -17.21 -3.43 5.18
C ILE A 243 -16.90 -4.88 4.82
N GLU A 244 -17.62 -5.46 3.85
CA GLU A 244 -17.39 -6.82 3.38
C GLU A 244 -16.28 -6.88 2.32
N ASN A 245 -15.83 -5.72 1.83
CA ASN A 245 -14.79 -5.63 0.82
C ASN A 245 -13.41 -5.82 1.47
N ASP A 246 -12.82 -6.97 1.28
CA ASP A 246 -11.45 -7.31 1.68
C ASP A 246 -10.43 -7.14 0.53
N GLU A 247 -10.86 -6.58 -0.59
CA GLU A 247 -10.03 -6.38 -1.78
C GLU A 247 -9.09 -5.18 -1.65
N GLU A 248 -8.22 -5.20 -0.66
CA GLU A 248 -7.20 -4.18 -0.44
C GLU A 248 -5.84 -4.82 -0.18
N PHE A 249 -4.77 -4.13 -0.56
CA PHE A 249 -3.40 -4.59 -0.34
C PHE A 249 -3.16 -4.99 1.13
N SER A 250 -3.58 -4.14 2.07
CA SER A 250 -3.36 -4.38 3.50
C SER A 250 -4.14 -5.58 4.03
N SER A 251 -5.34 -5.87 3.48
CA SER A 251 -6.12 -7.05 3.84
C SER A 251 -5.40 -8.34 3.46
N TYR A 252 -4.78 -8.38 2.28
CA TYR A 252 -3.96 -9.51 1.84
C TYR A 252 -2.67 -9.63 2.66
N PHE A 253 -2.01 -8.48 2.92
CA PHE A 253 -0.75 -8.44 3.66
C PHE A 253 -0.93 -8.95 5.11
N TRP A 254 -1.85 -8.34 5.86
CA TRP A 254 -2.13 -8.76 7.24
C TRP A 254 -2.83 -10.11 7.30
N GLY A 255 -3.62 -10.46 6.29
CA GLY A 255 -4.26 -11.76 6.16
C GLY A 255 -3.26 -12.90 6.03
N ALA A 256 -2.17 -12.70 5.31
CA ALA A 256 -1.09 -13.68 5.21
C ALA A 256 -0.47 -13.97 6.59
N ILE A 257 -0.17 -12.93 7.36
CA ILE A 257 0.38 -13.06 8.72
C ILE A 257 -0.63 -13.70 9.68
N ALA A 258 -1.91 -13.33 9.57
CA ALA A 258 -2.99 -13.90 10.40
C ALA A 258 -3.28 -15.38 10.07
N GLY A 259 -2.98 -15.84 8.86
CA GLY A 259 -3.43 -17.14 8.34
C GLY A 259 -4.92 -17.14 7.94
N ARG A 260 -5.55 -15.97 7.88
CA ARG A 260 -6.96 -15.78 7.47
C ARG A 260 -7.19 -14.40 6.90
N SER A 261 -8.13 -14.28 5.97
CA SER A 261 -8.58 -12.97 5.47
C SER A 261 -9.33 -12.17 6.56
N ARG A 262 -9.56 -10.89 6.30
CA ARG A 262 -10.39 -10.03 7.17
C ARG A 262 -11.80 -10.60 7.40
N ASN A 263 -12.34 -11.32 6.40
CA ASN A 263 -13.66 -11.98 6.47
C ASN A 263 -13.61 -13.41 7.04
N GLY A 264 -12.47 -13.84 7.60
CA GLY A 264 -12.31 -15.13 8.26
C GLY A 264 -12.03 -16.32 7.33
N VAL A 265 -11.84 -16.10 6.03
CA VAL A 265 -11.46 -17.17 5.09
C VAL A 265 -10.00 -17.55 5.32
N ALA A 266 -9.72 -18.85 5.43
CA ALA A 266 -8.35 -19.33 5.63
C ALA A 266 -7.42 -18.90 4.49
N VAL A 267 -6.20 -18.48 4.85
CA VAL A 267 -5.11 -18.14 3.93
C VAL A 267 -4.02 -19.18 4.09
N GLU A 268 -3.72 -19.88 3.00
CA GLU A 268 -2.73 -20.96 2.98
C GLU A 268 -1.53 -20.60 2.10
N GLY A 269 -0.37 -21.22 2.37
CA GLY A 269 0.83 -21.14 1.53
C GLY A 269 1.55 -19.79 1.58
N SER A 270 1.31 -18.98 2.61
CA SER A 270 2.01 -17.73 2.84
C SER A 270 3.39 -17.92 3.47
N ASP A 271 3.57 -18.94 4.29
CA ASP A 271 4.86 -19.38 4.85
C ASP A 271 5.62 -20.12 3.74
N ILE A 272 6.55 -19.42 3.09
CA ILE A 272 7.26 -19.89 1.88
C ILE A 272 8.46 -20.76 2.27
N ASP A 273 9.18 -20.40 3.30
CA ASP A 273 10.38 -21.11 3.77
C ASP A 273 10.06 -22.21 4.80
N ARG A 274 8.80 -22.27 5.26
CA ARG A 274 8.23 -23.28 6.16
C ARG A 274 8.85 -23.27 7.56
N ASP A 275 9.18 -22.10 8.04
CA ASP A 275 9.66 -21.91 9.40
C ASP A 275 8.53 -21.74 10.44
N SER A 276 7.27 -21.80 9.99
CA SER A 276 6.02 -21.63 10.76
C SER A 276 5.70 -20.19 11.15
N VAL A 277 6.44 -19.22 10.65
CA VAL A 277 6.23 -17.79 10.87
C VAL A 277 6.14 -17.08 9.53
N VAL A 278 5.16 -16.22 9.33
CA VAL A 278 5.08 -15.43 8.11
C VAL A 278 5.81 -14.11 8.31
N SER A 279 6.89 -13.91 7.58
CA SER A 279 7.66 -12.67 7.54
C SER A 279 6.91 -11.57 6.78
N PHE A 280 7.35 -10.30 6.93
CA PHE A 280 6.78 -9.20 6.15
C PHE A 280 7.02 -9.36 4.64
N ALA A 281 8.16 -9.93 4.23
CA ALA A 281 8.44 -10.21 2.83
C ALA A 281 7.51 -11.27 2.24
N GLU A 282 7.16 -12.30 3.00
CA GLU A 282 6.22 -13.35 2.60
C GLU A 282 4.78 -12.82 2.55
N ALA A 283 4.40 -11.98 3.51
CA ALA A 283 3.11 -11.28 3.49
C ALA A 283 2.98 -10.38 2.25
N TYR A 284 4.06 -9.69 1.89
CA TYR A 284 4.13 -8.93 0.63
C TYR A 284 3.97 -9.84 -0.59
N ALA A 285 4.68 -10.97 -0.65
CA ALA A 285 4.55 -11.92 -1.77
C ALA A 285 3.11 -12.42 -1.90
N HIS A 286 2.47 -12.77 -0.79
CA HIS A 286 1.06 -13.17 -0.79
C HIS A 286 0.16 -12.06 -1.36
N ALA A 287 0.33 -10.82 -0.94
CA ALA A 287 -0.43 -9.69 -1.46
C ALA A 287 -0.21 -9.46 -2.97
N VAL A 288 1.03 -9.61 -3.46
CA VAL A 288 1.37 -9.50 -4.89
C VAL A 288 0.73 -10.61 -5.72
N ILE A 289 0.75 -11.85 -5.24
CA ILE A 289 0.24 -13.04 -5.94
C ILE A 289 -1.28 -13.09 -5.91
N SER A 290 -1.85 -13.02 -4.70
CA SER A 290 -3.26 -13.29 -4.43
C SER A 290 -4.15 -12.07 -4.61
N GLY A 291 -3.59 -10.86 -4.51
CA GLY A 291 -4.36 -9.62 -4.61
C GLY A 291 -5.08 -9.48 -5.96
N ASN A 292 -6.41 -9.40 -5.89
CA ASN A 292 -7.29 -9.18 -7.04
C ASN A 292 -7.68 -7.71 -7.16
N THR A 293 -6.69 -6.81 -7.01
CA THR A 293 -6.86 -5.36 -7.03
C THR A 293 -6.07 -4.74 -8.16
N ILE A 294 -6.35 -3.46 -8.46
CA ILE A 294 -5.60 -2.65 -9.41
C ILE A 294 -4.20 -2.26 -8.91
N ASP A 295 -3.85 -2.67 -7.70
CA ASP A 295 -2.61 -2.27 -7.05
C ASP A 295 -1.38 -2.89 -7.71
N ILE A 296 -0.32 -2.11 -7.77
CA ILE A 296 1.01 -2.54 -8.23
C ILE A 296 1.97 -2.31 -7.08
N PRO A 297 2.02 -3.26 -6.12
CA PRO A 297 2.81 -3.10 -4.92
C PRO A 297 4.30 -2.94 -5.20
N LEU A 298 4.99 -2.24 -4.31
CA LEU A 298 6.44 -2.06 -4.35
C LEU A 298 7.01 -2.02 -2.93
N ARG A 299 8.32 -2.23 -2.83
CA ARG A 299 9.09 -2.17 -1.59
C ARG A 299 10.13 -1.05 -1.66
N THR A 300 10.60 -0.62 -0.51
CA THR A 300 11.75 0.29 -0.45
C THR A 300 13.02 -0.33 -1.05
N SER A 301 13.24 -1.64 -0.88
CA SER A 301 14.36 -2.35 -1.52
C SER A 301 14.31 -2.26 -3.05
N ASP A 302 13.13 -2.30 -3.66
CA ASP A 302 12.95 -2.12 -5.10
C ASP A 302 13.36 -0.70 -5.55
N VAL A 303 13.11 0.32 -4.72
CA VAL A 303 13.54 1.71 -4.98
C VAL A 303 15.07 1.83 -4.88
N LEU A 304 15.68 1.25 -3.84
CA LEU A 304 17.14 1.22 -3.72
C LEU A 304 17.78 0.57 -4.95
N LEU A 305 17.27 -0.60 -5.36
CA LEU A 305 17.77 -1.30 -6.55
C LEU A 305 17.63 -0.44 -7.81
N LYS A 306 16.48 0.20 -8.02
CA LYS A 306 16.26 1.08 -9.18
C LYS A 306 17.20 2.29 -9.19
N THR A 307 17.57 2.80 -8.05
CA THR A 307 18.48 3.95 -7.93
C THR A 307 19.94 3.55 -8.15
N TYR A 308 20.40 2.45 -7.54
CA TYR A 308 21.82 2.12 -7.48
C TYR A 308 22.25 0.96 -8.38
N SER A 309 21.32 0.25 -9.05
CA SER A 309 21.60 -0.92 -9.88
C SER A 309 21.03 -0.84 -11.30
N ARG A 310 20.92 0.35 -11.88
CA ARG A 310 20.26 0.56 -13.20
C ARG A 310 21.12 0.21 -14.42
N LEU A 311 22.44 0.09 -14.26
CA LEU A 311 23.34 -0.17 -15.39
C LEU A 311 23.23 -1.62 -15.85
N ARG A 312 23.29 -1.84 -17.16
CA ARG A 312 23.38 -3.18 -17.74
C ARG A 312 24.69 -3.84 -17.33
N ILE A 313 24.67 -5.16 -17.11
CA ILE A 313 25.89 -5.93 -16.86
C ILE A 313 26.86 -5.80 -18.06
N GLU A 314 26.32 -5.75 -19.27
CA GLU A 314 27.07 -5.61 -20.53
C GLU A 314 27.70 -4.22 -20.70
N ASP A 315 27.08 -3.18 -20.15
CA ASP A 315 27.56 -1.79 -20.21
C ASP A 315 28.78 -1.56 -19.29
N ASN A 316 29.00 -2.47 -18.32
CA ASN A 316 30.11 -2.39 -17.36
C ASN A 316 31.45 -2.89 -17.92
N GLU A 317 31.45 -3.71 -18.99
CA GLU A 317 32.72 -4.18 -19.63
C GLU A 317 33.37 -3.08 -20.47
N SER A 318 32.68 -2.00 -20.83
CA SER A 318 33.13 -0.95 -21.71
C SER A 318 33.16 0.47 -21.13
N ALA A 319 32.74 0.69 -19.87
CA ALA A 319 32.74 2.01 -19.26
C ALA A 319 33.99 2.23 -18.39
N PRO A 320 34.81 3.27 -18.66
CA PRO A 320 35.84 3.67 -17.73
C PRO A 320 35.15 4.16 -16.44
N THR A 321 35.69 3.71 -15.32
CA THR A 321 35.29 4.10 -13.96
C THR A 321 35.27 5.64 -13.85
N GLN A 322 34.14 6.27 -14.06
CA GLN A 322 33.96 7.66 -13.69
C GLN A 322 33.72 7.72 -12.17
N VAL A 323 34.85 7.82 -11.48
CA VAL A 323 34.88 8.34 -10.10
C VAL A 323 34.26 9.73 -10.18
N ALA A 324 33.17 9.95 -9.46
CA ALA A 324 32.63 11.29 -9.29
C ALA A 324 33.71 12.14 -8.60
N GLU A 325 34.38 13.00 -9.35
CA GLU A 325 35.22 14.05 -8.81
C GLU A 325 34.31 15.02 -8.03
N GLU A 326 34.67 15.24 -6.76
CA GLU A 326 34.13 16.30 -5.92
C GLU A 326 34.28 17.65 -6.62
N SER A 327 33.19 18.19 -7.14
CA SER A 327 33.16 19.56 -7.59
C SER A 327 32.91 20.49 -6.39
N SER A 328 33.92 21.28 -6.07
CA SER A 328 33.88 22.42 -5.16
C SER A 328 32.79 23.42 -5.53
N PRO A 329 32.26 24.20 -4.57
CA PRO A 329 31.15 25.11 -4.80
C PRO A 329 31.56 26.30 -5.63
N THR A 330 30.97 26.47 -6.81
CA THR A 330 31.02 27.70 -7.59
C THR A 330 29.67 28.45 -7.49
N LYS A 331 29.84 29.73 -7.41
CA LYS A 331 28.88 30.82 -7.14
C LYS A 331 27.60 30.82 -7.96
N GLU A 332 26.55 31.36 -7.32
CA GLU A 332 25.27 31.73 -7.90
C GLU A 332 25.39 32.49 -9.22
N GLY A 333 24.69 31.97 -10.23
CA GLY A 333 24.37 32.65 -11.47
C GLY A 333 23.20 31.90 -12.09
N ASP A 334 22.08 32.63 -12.29
CA ASP A 334 20.84 32.15 -12.89
C ASP A 334 21.09 31.52 -14.28
N GLU A 335 21.11 30.17 -14.37
CA GLU A 335 20.90 29.44 -15.60
C GLU A 335 19.63 28.61 -15.52
N PRO A 336 18.86 28.50 -16.63
CA PRO A 336 17.63 27.71 -16.63
C PRO A 336 17.96 26.23 -16.34
N ALA A 337 17.23 25.64 -15.42
CA ALA A 337 17.36 24.25 -15.01
C ALA A 337 17.42 23.34 -16.25
N ALA A 338 18.53 22.70 -16.47
CA ALA A 338 18.71 21.71 -17.53
C ALA A 338 17.70 20.56 -17.33
N ASP A 339 17.07 20.14 -18.44
CA ASP A 339 16.19 18.98 -18.45
C ASP A 339 16.85 17.80 -17.73
N PRO A 340 16.12 17.07 -16.87
CA PRO A 340 16.68 15.94 -16.14
C PRO A 340 17.20 14.91 -17.14
N LYS A 341 18.48 14.56 -17.04
CA LYS A 341 19.12 13.54 -17.88
C LYS A 341 18.25 12.28 -17.87
N PRO A 342 17.96 11.69 -19.04
CA PRO A 342 17.18 10.47 -19.12
C PRO A 342 17.85 9.38 -18.28
N LEU A 343 17.06 8.75 -17.40
CA LEU A 343 17.54 7.69 -16.52
C LEU A 343 18.08 6.50 -17.35
N PRO A 344 19.16 5.86 -16.94
CA PRO A 344 19.68 4.67 -17.60
C PRO A 344 18.59 3.61 -17.75
N LYS A 345 18.54 2.94 -18.90
CA LYS A 345 17.56 1.86 -19.13
C LYS A 345 17.86 0.71 -18.18
N PRO A 346 16.80 0.05 -17.63
CA PRO A 346 17.00 -1.14 -16.81
C PRO A 346 17.68 -2.25 -17.62
N PRO A 347 18.36 -3.23 -16.94
CA PRO A 347 18.93 -4.39 -17.61
C PRO A 347 17.89 -5.09 -18.48
N ALA A 348 18.29 -5.62 -19.63
CA ALA A 348 17.41 -6.37 -20.49
C ALA A 348 17.03 -7.71 -19.81
N LEU A 349 15.73 -8.03 -19.80
CA LEU A 349 15.28 -9.36 -19.38
C LEU A 349 15.79 -10.41 -20.40
N SER A 350 16.58 -11.37 -19.95
CA SER A 350 17.11 -12.46 -20.78
C SER A 350 17.11 -13.78 -20.01
N GLY A 351 16.93 -14.90 -20.73
CA GLY A 351 16.82 -16.24 -20.16
C GLY A 351 15.40 -16.65 -19.81
N THR A 352 15.26 -17.92 -19.40
CA THR A 352 13.95 -18.50 -19.08
C THR A 352 13.43 -18.02 -17.73
N LEU A 353 12.11 -18.09 -17.52
CA LEU A 353 11.48 -17.79 -16.23
C LEU A 353 12.06 -18.70 -15.12
N GLN A 354 12.38 -19.97 -15.43
CA GLN A 354 13.07 -20.89 -14.50
C GLN A 354 14.43 -20.31 -14.07
N SER A 355 15.15 -19.68 -14.98
CA SER A 355 16.44 -19.06 -14.64
C SER A 355 16.29 -17.91 -13.65
N PHE A 356 15.16 -17.18 -13.68
CA PHE A 356 14.83 -16.15 -12.70
C PHE A 356 14.41 -16.75 -11.35
N VAL A 357 13.62 -17.84 -11.37
CA VAL A 357 13.30 -18.60 -10.14
C VAL A 357 14.57 -19.06 -9.43
N ASN A 358 15.54 -19.63 -10.18
CA ASN A 358 16.77 -20.13 -9.61
C ASN A 358 17.71 -19.01 -9.07
N ARG A 359 17.60 -17.81 -9.60
CA ARG A 359 18.43 -16.64 -9.21
C ARG A 359 17.77 -15.77 -8.15
N GLY A 360 16.44 -15.79 -8.08
CA GLY A 360 15.67 -14.98 -7.15
C GLY A 360 15.77 -15.49 -5.72
N ARG A 361 15.57 -14.60 -4.75
CA ARG A 361 15.34 -14.99 -3.35
C ARG A 361 14.04 -15.80 -3.26
N PRO A 362 13.82 -16.61 -2.21
CA PRO A 362 12.64 -17.48 -2.09
C PRO A 362 11.32 -16.75 -2.36
N VAL A 363 11.15 -15.56 -1.79
CA VAL A 363 9.96 -14.71 -1.96
C VAL A 363 9.77 -14.29 -3.43
N SER A 364 10.83 -13.80 -4.08
CA SER A 364 10.78 -13.39 -5.48
C SER A 364 10.57 -14.57 -6.42
N ALA A 365 11.21 -15.70 -6.15
CA ALA A 365 11.04 -16.95 -6.89
C ALA A 365 9.58 -17.44 -6.83
N ARG A 366 8.95 -17.38 -5.65
CA ARG A 366 7.53 -17.73 -5.47
C ARG A 366 6.62 -16.80 -6.28
N ILE A 367 6.86 -15.49 -6.26
CA ILE A 367 6.09 -14.53 -7.07
C ILE A 367 6.20 -14.86 -8.56
N VAL A 368 7.41 -15.10 -9.08
CA VAL A 368 7.62 -15.47 -10.48
C VAL A 368 6.86 -16.73 -10.84
N THR A 369 6.98 -17.79 -10.03
CA THR A 369 6.32 -19.08 -10.26
C THR A 369 4.80 -18.92 -10.34
N GLU A 370 4.18 -18.30 -9.34
CA GLU A 370 2.72 -18.24 -9.24
C GLU A 370 2.11 -17.26 -10.26
N LEU A 371 2.74 -16.11 -10.50
CA LEU A 371 2.24 -15.16 -11.50
C LEU A 371 2.43 -15.68 -12.93
N SER A 372 3.54 -16.39 -13.22
CA SER A 372 3.72 -17.05 -14.51
C SER A 372 2.60 -18.05 -14.78
N LYS A 373 2.33 -18.93 -13.81
CA LYS A 373 1.22 -19.89 -13.88
C LYS A 373 -0.13 -19.20 -14.10
N THR A 374 -0.42 -18.15 -13.34
CA THR A 374 -1.68 -17.38 -13.45
C THR A 374 -1.84 -16.73 -14.81
N LEU A 375 -0.74 -16.28 -15.41
CA LEU A 375 -0.73 -15.61 -16.73
C LEU A 375 -0.67 -16.61 -17.89
N GLY A 376 -0.44 -17.90 -17.62
CA GLY A 376 -0.40 -18.98 -18.62
C GLY A 376 0.97 -19.16 -19.25
N PHE A 377 2.06 -18.77 -18.54
CA PHE A 377 3.43 -19.05 -18.96
C PHE A 377 3.97 -20.33 -18.31
N SER A 378 4.75 -21.08 -19.09
CA SER A 378 5.64 -22.14 -18.57
C SER A 378 6.90 -21.49 -18.00
N LEU A 379 7.51 -22.11 -17.00
CA LEU A 379 8.82 -21.66 -16.50
C LEU A 379 9.94 -21.83 -17.53
N GLU A 380 9.75 -22.64 -18.55
CA GLU A 380 10.68 -22.79 -19.69
C GLU A 380 10.53 -21.67 -20.74
N ASP A 381 9.49 -20.84 -20.63
CA ASP A 381 9.33 -19.70 -21.52
C ASP A 381 10.39 -18.63 -21.23
N GLU A 382 10.86 -17.99 -22.29
CA GLU A 382 11.81 -16.87 -22.20
C GLU A 382 11.14 -15.64 -21.56
N ALA A 383 11.80 -15.00 -20.60
CA ALA A 383 11.28 -13.85 -19.86
C ALA A 383 10.83 -12.69 -20.76
N PRO A 384 11.48 -12.39 -21.92
CA PRO A 384 10.98 -11.38 -22.86
C PRO A 384 9.57 -11.64 -23.38
N ARG A 385 9.10 -12.91 -23.40
CA ARG A 385 7.71 -13.22 -23.81
C ARG A 385 6.67 -12.61 -22.88
N VAL A 386 7.02 -12.38 -21.62
CA VAL A 386 6.13 -11.69 -20.67
C VAL A 386 5.90 -10.25 -21.11
N ILE A 387 6.96 -9.54 -21.55
CA ILE A 387 6.85 -8.17 -22.07
C ILE A 387 6.01 -8.16 -23.35
N THR A 388 6.29 -9.08 -24.28
CA THR A 388 5.53 -9.20 -25.52
C THR A 388 4.04 -9.45 -25.23
N GLY A 389 3.72 -10.38 -24.33
CA GLY A 389 2.34 -10.68 -23.93
C GLY A 389 1.64 -9.49 -23.25
N TYR A 390 2.36 -8.71 -22.45
CA TYR A 390 1.87 -7.47 -21.88
C TYR A 390 1.56 -6.42 -22.95
N ASP A 391 2.46 -6.22 -23.92
CA ASP A 391 2.28 -5.28 -25.02
C ASP A 391 1.13 -5.69 -25.95
N GLU A 392 0.99 -6.98 -26.25
CA GLU A 392 -0.14 -7.51 -27.02
C GLU A 392 -1.47 -7.28 -26.30
N LEU A 393 -1.52 -7.52 -24.97
CA LEU A 393 -2.70 -7.24 -24.16
C LEU A 393 -3.11 -5.76 -24.25
N ARG A 394 -2.14 -4.84 -24.22
CA ARG A 394 -2.38 -3.39 -24.33
C ARG A 394 -2.75 -2.92 -25.73
N ARG A 395 -2.19 -3.55 -26.77
CA ARG A 395 -2.47 -3.20 -28.17
C ARG A 395 -3.81 -3.73 -28.67
N ASN A 396 -4.45 -4.65 -27.98
CA ASN A 396 -5.74 -5.20 -28.37
C ASN A 396 -6.76 -4.05 -28.56
N PRO A 397 -7.42 -3.92 -29.75
CA PRO A 397 -8.34 -2.81 -30.04
C PRO A 397 -9.50 -2.69 -29.05
N ARG A 398 -9.89 -3.79 -28.41
CA ARG A 398 -10.88 -3.79 -27.31
C ARG A 398 -10.40 -2.99 -26.08
N ASN A 399 -9.07 -2.81 -25.92
CA ASN A 399 -8.45 -1.98 -24.88
C ASN A 399 -8.24 -0.53 -25.32
N GLN A 400 -8.11 -0.25 -26.61
CA GLN A 400 -7.91 1.12 -27.11
C GLN A 400 -9.11 2.05 -26.85
N GLY A 401 -10.27 1.49 -26.49
CA GLY A 401 -11.40 2.26 -25.97
C GLY A 401 -11.12 3.04 -24.67
N ARG A 402 -9.99 2.77 -23.99
CA ARG A 402 -9.55 3.53 -22.79
C ARG A 402 -8.89 4.87 -23.11
N GLY A 403 -8.10 4.98 -24.20
CA GLY A 403 -7.47 6.25 -24.63
C GLY A 403 -8.45 7.19 -25.33
N GLN A 404 -9.41 6.64 -26.04
CA GLN A 404 -10.60 7.33 -26.50
C GLN A 404 -11.74 7.06 -25.51
N ARG A 405 -11.63 7.54 -24.30
CA ARG A 405 -12.83 7.95 -23.58
C ARG A 405 -13.48 9.03 -24.47
N ARG A 406 -14.19 8.62 -25.52
CA ARG A 406 -15.33 9.38 -26.02
C ARG A 406 -16.00 9.87 -24.76
N ARG A 407 -16.12 11.18 -24.62
CA ARG A 407 -16.69 11.86 -23.45
C ARG A 407 -17.78 10.95 -22.89
N PRO A 408 -17.66 10.40 -21.66
CA PRO A 408 -18.67 9.50 -21.14
C PRO A 408 -19.84 10.41 -20.84
N GLY A 409 -20.76 10.54 -21.74
CA GLY A 409 -21.74 11.60 -21.59
C GLY A 409 -23.03 11.33 -22.26
N SER A 410 -23.08 10.91 -23.54
CA SER A 410 -24.35 11.11 -24.22
C SER A 410 -25.54 10.40 -23.53
N GLY A 411 -25.64 9.10 -23.51
CA GLY A 411 -26.87 8.45 -23.05
C GLY A 411 -27.24 8.67 -21.57
N ARG A 412 -26.27 8.65 -20.63
CA ARG A 412 -26.55 8.85 -19.21
C ARG A 412 -26.89 10.31 -18.87
N ARG A 413 -26.13 11.26 -19.42
CA ARG A 413 -26.35 12.69 -19.18
C ARG A 413 -27.63 13.16 -19.83
N GLU A 414 -27.93 12.66 -21.02
CA GLU A 414 -29.17 12.93 -21.73
C GLU A 414 -30.36 12.39 -20.96
N LEU A 415 -30.32 11.14 -20.49
CA LEU A 415 -31.40 10.58 -19.67
C LEU A 415 -31.55 11.33 -18.33
N LEU A 416 -30.45 11.67 -17.66
CA LEU A 416 -30.51 12.47 -16.44
C LEU A 416 -31.15 13.84 -16.70
N GLN A 417 -30.79 14.50 -17.80
CA GLN A 417 -31.40 15.77 -18.20
C GLN A 417 -32.89 15.62 -18.47
N GLU A 418 -33.31 14.60 -19.22
CA GLU A 418 -34.73 14.32 -19.49
C GLU A 418 -35.50 14.03 -18.19
N VAL A 419 -34.89 13.30 -17.24
CA VAL A 419 -35.49 13.04 -15.91
C VAL A 419 -35.65 14.34 -15.13
N THR A 420 -34.60 15.17 -15.07
CA THR A 420 -34.62 16.43 -14.31
C THR A 420 -35.52 17.49 -14.95
N ASP A 421 -35.65 17.51 -16.28
CA ASP A 421 -36.56 18.39 -17.00
C ASP A 421 -38.04 18.01 -16.71
N LYS A 422 -38.32 16.70 -16.62
CA LYS A 422 -39.69 16.20 -16.33
C LYS A 422 -40.02 16.23 -14.84
N TRP A 423 -39.05 15.98 -13.98
CA TRP A 423 -39.18 15.96 -12.50
C TRP A 423 -38.01 16.71 -11.86
N PRO A 424 -38.13 18.05 -11.74
CA PRO A 424 -37.01 18.88 -11.23
C PRO A 424 -36.53 18.49 -9.83
N GLU A 425 -37.44 18.00 -8.97
CA GLU A 425 -37.11 17.53 -7.62
C GLU A 425 -36.16 16.30 -7.60
N LEU A 426 -36.09 15.54 -8.68
CA LEU A 426 -35.16 14.40 -8.79
C LEU A 426 -33.74 14.82 -9.19
N GLY A 427 -33.55 16.09 -9.55
CA GLY A 427 -32.23 16.67 -9.88
C GLY A 427 -31.37 16.97 -8.66
N ASP A 428 -31.99 17.20 -7.51
CA ASP A 428 -31.32 17.47 -6.24
C ASP A 428 -31.54 16.33 -5.24
N GLU A 429 -30.48 15.57 -4.98
CA GLU A 429 -30.50 14.40 -4.10
C GLU A 429 -30.86 14.74 -2.64
N GLN A 430 -30.63 15.97 -2.20
CA GLN A 430 -30.95 16.40 -0.84
C GLN A 430 -32.44 16.39 -0.57
N HIS A 431 -33.26 16.46 -1.63
CA HIS A 431 -34.73 16.48 -1.54
C HIS A 431 -35.38 15.13 -1.87
N TRP A 432 -34.59 14.08 -2.12
CA TRP A 432 -35.16 12.77 -2.52
C TRP A 432 -35.97 12.10 -1.41
N GLU A 433 -35.59 12.25 -0.16
CA GLU A 433 -36.34 11.69 0.99
C GLU A 433 -37.73 12.28 1.13
N GLU A 434 -37.92 13.53 0.70
CA GLU A 434 -39.17 14.26 0.76
C GLU A 434 -40.05 14.04 -0.49
N SER A 435 -39.46 13.55 -1.60
CA SER A 435 -40.17 13.39 -2.88
C SER A 435 -41.24 12.30 -2.81
N ALA A 436 -42.47 12.69 -3.12
CA ALA A 436 -43.59 11.74 -3.24
C ALA A 436 -43.38 10.70 -4.33
N LEU A 437 -42.59 11.02 -5.37
CA LEU A 437 -42.29 10.12 -6.47
C LEU A 437 -41.40 8.93 -6.05
N LEU A 438 -40.61 9.11 -5.00
CA LEU A 438 -39.70 8.08 -4.50
C LEU A 438 -40.28 7.25 -3.35
N LYS A 439 -41.52 7.44 -2.99
CA LYS A 439 -42.25 6.57 -2.03
C LYS A 439 -42.52 5.20 -2.64
N ALA A 440 -42.51 4.16 -1.80
CA ALA A 440 -42.61 2.76 -2.22
C ALA A 440 -43.71 2.51 -3.26
N ASP A 441 -44.89 3.06 -3.04
CA ASP A 441 -46.07 2.87 -3.90
C ASP A 441 -45.92 3.49 -5.31
N ASN A 442 -45.00 4.44 -5.49
CA ASN A 442 -44.80 5.17 -6.74
C ASN A 442 -43.57 4.70 -7.54
N GLN A 443 -42.74 3.89 -6.96
CA GLN A 443 -41.45 3.48 -7.54
C GLN A 443 -41.60 2.75 -8.88
N GLU A 444 -42.54 1.84 -8.98
CA GLU A 444 -42.77 1.06 -10.20
C GLU A 444 -43.32 1.96 -11.31
N HIS A 445 -44.24 2.86 -10.98
CA HIS A 445 -44.80 3.82 -11.91
C HIS A 445 -43.70 4.76 -12.42
N LEU A 446 -42.93 5.34 -11.54
CA LEU A 446 -41.80 6.21 -11.87
C LEU A 446 -40.77 5.51 -12.75
N LEU A 447 -40.41 4.25 -12.45
CA LEU A 447 -39.50 3.46 -13.26
C LEU A 447 -40.03 3.27 -14.68
N ASN A 448 -41.31 2.96 -14.84
CA ASN A 448 -41.93 2.80 -16.15
C ASN A 448 -41.93 4.11 -16.94
N GLU A 449 -42.19 5.23 -16.29
CA GLU A 449 -42.12 6.57 -16.88
C GLU A 449 -40.68 6.93 -17.32
N ILE A 450 -39.64 6.60 -16.50
CA ILE A 450 -38.23 6.78 -16.86
C ILE A 450 -37.85 5.90 -18.05
N LYS A 451 -38.31 4.64 -18.09
CA LYS A 451 -38.09 3.73 -19.21
C LYS A 451 -38.74 4.18 -20.51
N ALA A 452 -39.77 4.99 -20.46
CA ALA A 452 -40.43 5.55 -21.63
C ALA A 452 -39.72 6.78 -22.20
N LEU A 453 -38.71 7.34 -21.52
CA LEU A 453 -37.92 8.48 -22.00
C LEU A 453 -37.07 8.13 -23.23
N PRO A 454 -36.92 9.06 -24.21
CA PRO A 454 -36.18 8.81 -25.46
C PRO A 454 -34.77 8.26 -25.25
N SER A 455 -34.04 8.77 -24.26
CA SER A 455 -32.65 8.38 -23.99
C SER A 455 -32.51 7.06 -23.20
N TRP A 456 -33.61 6.46 -22.73
CA TRP A 456 -33.55 5.20 -21.97
C TRP A 456 -32.88 4.07 -22.74
N LYS A 457 -33.24 3.88 -24.01
CA LYS A 457 -32.72 2.79 -24.84
C LYS A 457 -31.19 2.88 -25.02
N ALA A 458 -30.66 4.08 -25.17
CA ALA A 458 -29.23 4.33 -25.25
C ALA A 458 -28.53 4.06 -23.88
N TYR A 459 -29.18 4.42 -22.80
CA TYR A 459 -28.72 4.13 -21.45
C TYR A 459 -28.72 2.62 -21.14
N GLU A 460 -29.80 1.90 -21.48
CA GLU A 460 -29.91 0.45 -21.30
C GLU A 460 -28.86 -0.33 -22.12
N GLN A 461 -28.62 0.05 -23.37
CA GLN A 461 -27.54 -0.54 -24.18
C GLN A 461 -26.19 -0.34 -23.51
N ARG A 462 -26.01 0.75 -22.84
CA ARG A 462 -24.80 1.06 -22.10
C ARG A 462 -24.67 0.27 -20.80
N LEU A 463 -25.75 0.01 -20.09
CA LEU A 463 -25.76 -0.92 -18.94
C LEU A 463 -25.35 -2.33 -19.38
N LYS A 464 -25.92 -2.83 -20.48
CA LYS A 464 -25.52 -4.13 -21.08
C LYS A 464 -24.04 -4.15 -21.52
N GLN A 465 -23.51 -3.03 -22.01
CA GLN A 465 -22.08 -2.87 -22.30
C GLN A 465 -21.23 -2.79 -21.03
N ALA A 466 -21.75 -2.24 -19.94
CA ALA A 466 -21.09 -2.18 -18.64
C ALA A 466 -21.13 -3.54 -17.92
N GLU A 467 -22.18 -4.33 -18.09
CA GLU A 467 -22.23 -5.73 -17.66
C GLU A 467 -21.22 -6.60 -18.43
N ALA A 468 -21.01 -6.32 -19.73
CA ALA A 468 -19.85 -6.83 -20.48
C ALA A 468 -18.50 -6.29 -19.93
N GLY A 469 -18.53 -5.30 -19.07
CA GLY A 469 -17.39 -4.72 -18.33
C GLY A 469 -16.75 -5.67 -17.32
N GLY A 470 -17.39 -6.78 -16.95
CA GLY A 470 -16.73 -7.88 -16.24
C GLY A 470 -15.49 -8.40 -16.99
N GLN A 471 -15.55 -8.42 -18.33
CA GLN A 471 -14.39 -8.75 -19.15
C GLN A 471 -13.32 -7.65 -19.13
N ALA A 472 -13.71 -6.38 -19.08
CA ALA A 472 -12.76 -5.26 -18.99
C ALA A 472 -12.07 -5.22 -17.61
N ALA A 473 -12.78 -5.52 -16.51
CA ALA A 473 -12.20 -5.63 -15.18
C ALA A 473 -11.23 -6.80 -15.08
N GLN A 474 -11.61 -7.98 -15.61
CA GLN A 474 -10.70 -9.14 -15.67
C GLN A 474 -9.45 -8.85 -16.51
N GLN A 475 -9.59 -8.10 -17.58
CA GLN A 475 -8.46 -7.72 -18.42
C GLN A 475 -7.56 -6.72 -17.71
N GLU A 476 -8.12 -5.77 -16.94
CA GLU A 476 -7.37 -4.85 -16.08
C GLU A 476 -6.57 -5.58 -15.01
N LEU A 477 -7.19 -6.54 -14.33
CA LEU A 477 -6.50 -7.38 -13.36
C LEU A 477 -5.37 -8.19 -14.02
N ARG A 478 -5.60 -8.71 -15.23
CA ARG A 478 -4.57 -9.42 -15.98
C ARG A 478 -3.39 -8.49 -16.34
N GLU A 479 -3.67 -7.26 -16.78
CA GLU A 479 -2.64 -6.24 -17.05
C GLU A 479 -1.81 -5.93 -15.80
N VAL A 480 -2.46 -5.77 -14.66
CA VAL A 480 -1.80 -5.54 -13.37
C VAL A 480 -0.91 -6.73 -12.98
N LYS A 481 -1.37 -7.97 -13.14
CA LYS A 481 -0.56 -9.16 -12.84
C LYS A 481 0.67 -9.26 -13.75
N PHE A 482 0.57 -8.89 -15.03
CA PHE A 482 1.73 -8.75 -15.91
C PHE A 482 2.75 -7.74 -15.35
N ARG A 483 2.30 -6.56 -14.93
CA ARG A 483 3.18 -5.53 -14.38
C ARG A 483 3.86 -5.99 -13.09
N ARG A 484 3.14 -6.69 -12.20
CA ARG A 484 3.71 -7.28 -10.99
C ARG A 484 4.81 -8.30 -11.33
N LEU A 485 4.58 -9.17 -12.31
CA LEU A 485 5.58 -10.14 -12.78
C LEU A 485 6.80 -9.44 -13.37
N ILE A 486 6.62 -8.49 -14.28
CA ILE A 486 7.72 -7.71 -14.89
C ILE A 486 8.54 -7.00 -13.82
N ASN A 487 7.89 -6.30 -12.87
CA ASN A 487 8.59 -5.63 -11.77
C ASN A 487 9.43 -6.61 -10.93
N THR A 488 8.93 -7.84 -10.71
CA THR A 488 9.66 -8.87 -9.95
C THR A 488 10.87 -9.38 -10.74
N LEU A 489 10.72 -9.64 -12.04
CA LEU A 489 11.82 -10.05 -12.91
C LEU A 489 12.92 -8.97 -12.98
N GLU A 490 12.52 -7.70 -13.13
CA GLU A 490 13.45 -6.57 -13.08
C GLU A 490 14.19 -6.47 -11.74
N ALA A 491 13.46 -6.61 -10.61
CA ALA A 491 14.06 -6.58 -9.28
C ALA A 491 15.13 -7.67 -9.10
N ILE A 492 14.87 -8.90 -9.57
CA ILE A 492 15.85 -10.00 -9.53
C ILE A 492 17.12 -9.65 -10.31
N LEU A 493 16.99 -9.05 -11.49
CA LEU A 493 18.16 -8.63 -12.29
C LEU A 493 18.95 -7.51 -11.61
N LEU A 494 18.24 -6.51 -11.09
CA LEU A 494 18.85 -5.38 -10.40
C LEU A 494 19.55 -5.84 -9.12
N GLU A 495 18.98 -6.81 -8.38
CA GLU A 495 19.61 -7.38 -7.20
C GLU A 495 20.95 -8.05 -7.54
N GLN A 496 21.01 -8.82 -8.64
CA GLN A 496 22.24 -9.44 -9.09
C GLN A 496 23.30 -8.45 -9.58
N ASN A 497 22.85 -7.34 -10.13
CA ASN A 497 23.72 -6.31 -10.65
C ASN A 497 24.28 -5.40 -9.55
N LEU A 498 23.55 -5.20 -8.45
CA LEU A 498 23.92 -4.29 -7.37
C LEU A 498 25.37 -4.47 -6.85
N PRO A 499 25.83 -5.69 -6.49
CA PRO A 499 27.19 -5.87 -5.97
C PRO A 499 28.30 -5.62 -7.01
N ARG A 500 27.94 -5.51 -8.29
CA ARG A 500 28.89 -5.27 -9.39
C ARG A 500 29.14 -3.78 -9.64
N ILE A 501 28.17 -2.93 -9.33
CA ILE A 501 28.20 -1.52 -9.71
C ILE A 501 28.05 -0.57 -8.53
N ALA A 502 27.41 -0.99 -7.45
CA ALA A 502 27.22 -0.14 -6.28
C ALA A 502 28.42 -0.19 -5.33
N LYS A 503 28.61 0.88 -4.58
CA LYS A 503 29.59 0.93 -3.51
C LYS A 503 29.28 -0.11 -2.42
N PRO A 504 30.30 -0.68 -1.73
CA PRO A 504 30.09 -1.70 -0.69
C PRO A 504 29.07 -1.31 0.40
N GLU A 505 29.06 -0.04 0.81
CA GLU A 505 28.13 0.47 1.82
C GLU A 505 26.67 0.45 1.34
N ILE A 506 26.41 0.61 0.05
CA ILE A 506 25.07 0.48 -0.54
C ILE A 506 24.64 -0.98 -0.55
N VAL A 507 25.55 -1.88 -0.92
CA VAL A 507 25.29 -3.34 -0.89
C VAL A 507 24.98 -3.80 0.53
N GLU A 508 25.72 -3.31 1.52
CA GLU A 508 25.48 -3.64 2.92
C GLU A 508 24.13 -3.06 3.42
N ARG A 509 23.80 -1.83 3.03
CA ARG A 509 22.50 -1.25 3.34
C ARG A 509 21.35 -2.06 2.73
N TYR A 510 21.51 -2.53 1.50
CA TYR A 510 20.53 -3.41 0.86
C TYR A 510 20.35 -4.71 1.66
N ARG A 511 21.42 -5.36 2.13
CA ARG A 511 21.35 -6.56 2.96
C ARG A 511 20.59 -6.30 4.28
N GLN A 512 20.87 -5.18 4.93
CA GLN A 512 20.16 -4.78 6.15
C GLN A 512 18.66 -4.57 5.89
N MET A 513 18.30 -3.95 4.76
CA MET A 513 16.89 -3.79 4.38
C MET A 513 16.23 -5.13 4.14
N ILE A 514 16.87 -6.04 3.44
CA ILE A 514 16.33 -7.38 3.20
C ILE A 514 16.14 -8.14 4.53
N ALA A 515 17.09 -8.07 5.44
CA ALA A 515 16.94 -8.70 6.76
C ALA A 515 15.74 -8.14 7.56
N LEU A 516 15.44 -6.83 7.42
CA LEU A 516 14.25 -6.23 8.01
C LEU A 516 12.96 -6.64 7.28
N GLU A 517 12.97 -6.73 5.95
CA GLU A 517 11.84 -7.21 5.16
C GLU A 517 11.50 -8.68 5.49
N GLU A 518 12.53 -9.50 5.77
CA GLU A 518 12.41 -10.91 6.16
C GLU A 518 12.16 -11.10 7.66
N SER A 519 12.09 -10.04 8.46
CA SER A 519 11.67 -10.12 9.85
C SER A 519 10.14 -10.33 9.97
N SER A 520 9.69 -10.76 11.14
CA SER A 520 8.27 -10.99 11.45
C SER A 520 7.78 -10.08 12.58
N LEU A 521 6.49 -10.17 12.89
CA LEU A 521 5.93 -9.48 14.05
C LEU A 521 6.59 -9.92 15.37
N ASP A 522 7.01 -11.16 15.48
CA ASP A 522 7.57 -11.75 16.71
C ASP A 522 9.10 -11.70 16.81
N SER A 523 9.80 -11.15 15.83
CA SER A 523 11.27 -11.22 15.78
C SER A 523 12.01 -10.41 16.85
N ALA A 524 11.32 -9.64 17.69
CA ALA A 524 11.94 -8.89 18.78
C ALA A 524 12.42 -9.78 19.96
N GLY A 525 12.04 -11.06 20.01
CA GLY A 525 12.33 -11.96 21.15
C GLY A 525 13.06 -13.26 20.82
N SER A 526 13.30 -13.60 19.57
CA SER A 526 13.87 -14.90 19.19
C SER A 526 15.27 -14.78 18.56
N LYS A 527 16.27 -14.50 19.40
CA LYS A 527 17.69 -14.91 19.13
C LYS A 527 18.45 -15.02 20.44
#